data_7da541079a63eaefecbe2dc26c03c7a0
#
_entry.id   7da541079a63eaefecbe2dc26c03c7a0
#
_cell.length_a   1.000
_cell.length_b   1.000
_cell.length_c   1.000
_cell.angle_alpha   90.00
_cell.angle_beta   90.00
_cell.angle_gamma   90.00
#
_symmetry.space_group_name_H-M   'P 1'
#
loop_
_entity.id
_entity.type
_entity.pdbx_description
1 polymer ?
#
loop_
_entity_poly.entity_id
_entity_poly.type
_entity_poly.pdbx_seq_one_letter_code
_entity_poly.pdbx_strand_id
1 'polypeptide(L)'
;MTSTRRTLALTLFAAALAGPALAARPQIAPLSEADKALVDRAAGYLQGLTEAKGRFVQTDGRGNVTAGLLYLKRPGKARFAYDGGLLVVADGGNVSIANPQLKTFDSYPLMATPLSIFLARQIRLDKGIVISNVSRTAGGFAITARDGRKQAEGQITLSFTDGPLALAGWTVADAQGQSTRIQISGLERASGLSPALFVLKDPRPKNPGRPRM
;
A
#
# COMPACT_ATOMS: atom_id res chain seq x y z
N MET A 1 -69.57 -38.88 41.90
CA MET A 1 -68.29 -38.38 42.49
C MET A 1 -67.18 -38.96 41.68
N THR A 2 -66.67 -38.22 40.67
CA THR A 2 -65.69 -38.66 39.66
C THR A 2 -64.38 -37.90 39.89
N SER A 3 -63.36 -38.63 40.28
CA SER A 3 -62.05 -38.14 40.54
C SER A 3 -61.26 -38.14 39.25
N THR A 4 -60.87 -36.95 38.74
CA THR A 4 -60.07 -36.77 37.53
C THR A 4 -58.61 -36.77 37.91
N ARG A 5 -57.87 -37.80 37.49
CA ARG A 5 -56.40 -37.87 37.60
C ARG A 5 -55.75 -37.02 36.49
N ARG A 6 -55.05 -35.96 36.86
CA ARG A 6 -54.17 -35.14 35.96
C ARG A 6 -52.84 -35.81 35.84
N THR A 7 -52.53 -36.38 34.70
CA THR A 7 -51.19 -36.83 34.31
C THR A 7 -50.32 -35.62 33.90
N LEU A 8 -49.23 -35.40 34.62
CA LEU A 8 -48.23 -34.38 34.33
C LEU A 8 -47.26 -34.98 33.32
N ALA A 9 -47.23 -34.44 32.08
CA ALA A 9 -46.30 -34.81 31.07
C ALA A 9 -45.02 -33.93 31.25
N LEU A 10 -43.89 -34.57 31.59
CA LEU A 10 -42.57 -33.96 31.70
C LEU A 10 -41.97 -33.88 30.31
N THR A 11 -41.98 -32.70 29.69
CA THR A 11 -41.23 -32.44 28.43
C THR A 11 -39.79 -32.09 28.76
N LEU A 12 -38.82 -32.99 28.43
CA LEU A 12 -37.40 -32.73 28.45
C LEU A 12 -37.06 -31.73 27.32
N PHE A 13 -36.62 -30.54 27.68
CA PHE A 13 -36.07 -29.56 26.78
C PHE A 13 -34.58 -29.90 26.60
N ALA A 14 -34.19 -30.49 25.48
CA ALA A 14 -32.79 -30.69 25.09
C ALA A 14 -32.23 -29.32 24.58
N ALA A 15 -31.49 -28.61 25.42
CA ALA A 15 -30.76 -27.44 25.02
C ALA A 15 -29.55 -27.86 24.17
N ALA A 16 -29.61 -27.65 22.85
CA ALA A 16 -28.50 -27.81 21.95
C ALA A 16 -27.49 -26.68 22.25
N LEU A 17 -26.33 -27.03 22.83
CA LEU A 17 -25.18 -26.17 22.97
C LEU A 17 -24.59 -25.92 21.58
N ALA A 18 -25.04 -24.86 20.90
CA ALA A 18 -24.36 -24.32 19.73
C ALA A 18 -23.05 -23.67 20.22
N GLY A 19 -21.92 -24.38 20.10
CA GLY A 19 -20.60 -23.83 20.36
C GLY A 19 -20.32 -22.66 19.39
N PRO A 20 -19.53 -21.64 19.79
CA PRO A 20 -19.17 -20.54 18.89
C PRO A 20 -18.42 -21.11 17.70
N ALA A 21 -18.98 -20.94 16.50
CA ALA A 21 -18.29 -21.23 15.25
C ALA A 21 -17.06 -20.32 15.19
N LEU A 22 -15.88 -20.90 15.38
CA LEU A 22 -14.61 -20.22 15.11
C LEU A 22 -14.61 -19.86 13.63
N ALA A 23 -14.84 -18.56 13.33
CA ALA A 23 -14.74 -18.04 11.98
C ALA A 23 -13.33 -18.36 11.47
N ALA A 24 -13.25 -19.28 10.50
CA ALA A 24 -11.99 -19.63 9.86
C ALA A 24 -11.39 -18.36 9.27
N ARG A 25 -10.14 -18.05 9.63
CA ARG A 25 -9.40 -16.96 9.02
C ARG A 25 -9.36 -17.21 7.51
N PRO A 26 -9.67 -16.20 6.67
CA PRO A 26 -9.63 -16.37 5.23
C PRO A 26 -8.20 -16.79 4.83
N GLN A 27 -8.06 -18.04 4.39
CA GLN A 27 -6.80 -18.52 3.83
C GLN A 27 -6.69 -17.94 2.43
N ILE A 28 -5.58 -17.23 2.17
CA ILE A 28 -5.26 -16.76 0.83
C ILE A 28 -4.96 -18.01 -0.01
N ALA A 29 -5.78 -18.26 -1.02
CA ALA A 29 -5.58 -19.38 -1.93
C ALA A 29 -4.24 -19.22 -2.68
N PRO A 30 -3.54 -20.32 -2.99
CA PRO A 30 -2.35 -20.26 -3.82
C PRO A 30 -2.66 -19.58 -5.16
N LEU A 31 -1.73 -18.75 -5.65
CA LEU A 31 -1.86 -18.11 -6.95
C LEU A 31 -1.88 -19.17 -8.07
N SER A 32 -2.74 -18.99 -9.05
CA SER A 32 -2.71 -19.78 -10.28
C SER A 32 -1.38 -19.56 -11.02
N GLU A 33 -0.97 -20.49 -11.89
CA GLU A 33 0.24 -20.32 -12.72
C GLU A 33 0.14 -19.07 -13.61
N ALA A 34 -1.05 -18.77 -14.13
CA ALA A 34 -1.30 -17.57 -14.90
C ALA A 34 -1.14 -16.28 -14.07
N ASP A 35 -1.50 -16.30 -12.78
CA ASP A 35 -1.30 -15.16 -11.88
C ASP A 35 0.17 -15.01 -11.48
N LYS A 36 0.85 -16.11 -11.21
CA LYS A 36 2.31 -16.10 -10.97
C LYS A 36 3.06 -15.48 -12.14
N ALA A 37 2.71 -15.85 -13.38
CA ALA A 37 3.33 -15.26 -14.57
C ALA A 37 3.11 -13.74 -14.66
N LEU A 38 1.94 -13.21 -14.26
CA LEU A 38 1.70 -11.76 -14.21
C LEU A 38 2.52 -11.10 -13.10
N VAL A 39 2.61 -11.72 -11.93
CA VAL A 39 3.43 -11.25 -10.81
C VAL A 39 4.91 -11.18 -11.21
N ASP A 40 5.43 -12.20 -11.88
CA ASP A 40 6.83 -12.25 -12.34
C ASP A 40 7.11 -11.19 -13.42
N ARG A 41 6.19 -11.00 -14.36
CA ARG A 41 6.28 -9.93 -15.37
C ARG A 41 6.31 -8.55 -14.73
N ALA A 42 5.43 -8.28 -13.76
CA ALA A 42 5.39 -7.04 -13.01
C ALA A 42 6.68 -6.82 -12.21
N ALA A 43 7.17 -7.85 -11.53
CA ALA A 43 8.41 -7.79 -10.76
C ALA A 43 9.60 -7.48 -11.67
N GLY A 44 9.70 -8.14 -12.83
CA GLY A 44 10.75 -7.89 -13.82
C GLY A 44 10.70 -6.45 -14.37
N TYR A 45 9.51 -5.96 -14.71
CA TYR A 45 9.32 -4.57 -15.15
C TYR A 45 9.77 -3.57 -14.06
N LEU A 46 9.29 -3.73 -12.85
CA LEU A 46 9.64 -2.87 -11.73
C LEU A 46 11.13 -2.96 -11.40
N GLN A 47 11.73 -4.15 -11.46
CA GLN A 47 13.17 -4.32 -11.23
C GLN A 47 14.00 -3.55 -12.26
N GLY A 48 13.56 -3.49 -13.51
CA GLY A 48 14.19 -2.72 -14.58
C GLY A 48 13.92 -1.21 -14.52
N LEU A 49 12.97 -0.75 -13.67
CA LEU A 49 12.62 0.66 -13.53
C LEU A 49 13.51 1.30 -12.46
N THR A 50 14.77 1.59 -12.79
CA THR A 50 15.75 2.12 -11.83
C THR A 50 15.60 3.62 -11.60
N GLU A 51 15.53 4.42 -12.66
CA GLU A 51 15.22 5.86 -12.61
C GLU A 51 14.11 6.19 -13.59
N ALA A 52 13.16 7.00 -13.14
CA ALA A 52 12.05 7.46 -13.98
C ALA A 52 11.50 8.80 -13.49
N LYS A 53 10.82 9.50 -14.40
CA LYS A 53 10.06 10.71 -14.11
C LYS A 53 8.72 10.66 -14.85
N GLY A 54 7.71 11.34 -14.32
CA GLY A 54 6.39 11.42 -14.94
C GLY A 54 5.49 12.37 -14.18
N ARG A 55 4.28 12.51 -14.66
CA ARG A 55 3.23 13.20 -13.93
C ARG A 55 2.38 12.19 -13.16
N PHE A 56 1.83 12.63 -12.04
CA PHE A 56 0.84 11.84 -11.32
C PHE A 56 -0.40 12.67 -11.00
N VAL A 57 -1.49 11.97 -10.82
CA VAL A 57 -2.73 12.48 -10.23
C VAL A 57 -3.04 11.61 -9.03
N GLN A 58 -3.25 12.23 -7.89
CA GLN A 58 -3.65 11.57 -6.65
C GLN A 58 -5.12 11.85 -6.38
N THR A 59 -5.85 10.81 -6.01
CA THR A 59 -7.19 10.92 -5.43
C THR A 59 -7.15 10.33 -4.03
N ASP A 60 -7.50 11.11 -3.02
CA ASP A 60 -7.59 10.64 -1.63
C ASP A 60 -8.90 9.92 -1.34
N GLY A 61 -9.05 9.35 -0.14
CA GLY A 61 -10.24 8.62 0.29
C GLY A 61 -11.53 9.48 0.39
N ARG A 62 -11.40 10.81 0.33
CA ARG A 62 -12.51 11.77 0.31
C ARG A 62 -12.87 12.24 -1.09
N GLY A 63 -12.13 11.78 -2.11
CA GLY A 63 -12.30 12.18 -3.50
C GLY A 63 -11.59 13.47 -3.89
N ASN A 64 -10.76 14.07 -3.01
CA ASN A 64 -9.97 15.25 -3.39
C ASN A 64 -8.89 14.84 -4.38
N VAL A 65 -8.74 15.64 -5.42
CA VAL A 65 -7.79 15.39 -6.50
C VAL A 65 -6.65 16.40 -6.44
N THR A 66 -5.43 15.90 -6.45
CA THR A 66 -4.20 16.69 -6.54
C THR A 66 -3.29 16.10 -7.60
N ALA A 67 -2.37 16.90 -8.13
CA ALA A 67 -1.46 16.45 -9.16
C ALA A 67 -0.04 16.97 -8.91
N GLY A 68 0.95 16.41 -9.63
CA GLY A 68 2.32 16.83 -9.50
C GLY A 68 3.28 16.03 -10.38
N LEU A 69 4.57 16.20 -10.09
CA LEU A 69 5.68 15.49 -10.72
C LEU A 69 6.19 14.39 -9.82
N LEU A 70 6.37 13.21 -10.41
CA LEU A 70 6.98 12.04 -9.79
C LEU A 70 8.40 11.86 -10.30
N TYR A 71 9.33 11.65 -9.38
CA TYR A 71 10.70 11.21 -9.66
C TYR A 71 10.95 9.93 -8.88
N LEU A 72 11.45 8.92 -9.55
CA LEU A 72 11.87 7.64 -8.97
C LEU A 72 13.36 7.46 -9.16
N LYS A 73 14.05 7.03 -8.10
CA LYS A 73 15.43 6.58 -8.15
C LYS A 73 15.59 5.40 -7.20
N ARG A 74 15.32 4.23 -7.72
CA ARG A 74 15.38 3.01 -6.92
C ARG A 74 16.82 2.54 -6.72
N PRO A 75 17.11 1.90 -5.59
CA PRO A 75 16.19 1.57 -4.49
C PRO A 75 15.92 2.74 -3.54
N GLY A 76 14.75 2.68 -2.90
CA GLY A 76 14.39 3.46 -1.72
C GLY A 76 14.02 4.92 -1.97
N LYS A 77 14.25 5.49 -3.14
CA LYS A 77 14.09 6.91 -3.38
C LYS A 77 12.93 7.24 -4.32
N ALA A 78 12.11 8.15 -3.86
CA ALA A 78 11.01 8.73 -4.64
C ALA A 78 10.77 10.18 -4.21
N ARG A 79 10.31 11.02 -5.12
CA ARG A 79 9.87 12.38 -4.84
C ARG A 79 8.54 12.64 -5.53
N PHE A 80 7.58 13.10 -4.77
CA PHE A 80 6.31 13.63 -5.25
C PHE A 80 6.33 15.12 -4.99
N ALA A 81 6.38 15.90 -6.06
CA ALA A 81 6.33 17.35 -6.01
C ALA A 81 4.95 17.78 -6.50
N TYR A 82 4.05 18.06 -5.56
CA TYR A 82 2.69 18.48 -5.87
C TYR A 82 2.65 19.87 -6.41
N ASP A 83 1.76 20.14 -7.36
CA ASP A 83 1.59 21.47 -7.99
C ASP A 83 1.23 22.56 -6.93
N GLY A 84 0.56 22.17 -5.82
CA GLY A 84 0.28 23.02 -4.67
C GLY A 84 1.44 23.24 -3.69
N GLY A 85 2.66 22.79 -4.01
CA GLY A 85 3.87 23.02 -3.20
C GLY A 85 4.14 21.97 -2.11
N LEU A 86 3.20 21.06 -1.82
CA LEU A 86 3.45 19.92 -0.94
C LEU A 86 4.57 19.03 -1.54
N LEU A 87 5.48 18.59 -0.69
CA LEU A 87 6.55 17.67 -1.07
C LEU A 87 6.48 16.40 -0.22
N VAL A 88 6.54 15.25 -0.88
CA VAL A 88 6.72 13.94 -0.23
C VAL A 88 7.98 13.31 -0.81
N VAL A 89 8.95 13.01 0.04
CA VAL A 89 10.26 12.49 -0.40
C VAL A 89 10.63 11.25 0.42
N ALA A 90 10.83 10.14 -0.28
CA ALA A 90 11.53 8.97 0.25
C ALA A 90 13.02 9.10 -0.07
N ASP A 91 13.88 8.98 0.95
CA ASP A 91 15.34 9.14 0.84
C ASP A 91 16.11 7.81 0.89
N GLY A 92 15.39 6.71 1.11
CA GLY A 92 15.92 5.36 1.28
C GLY A 92 15.76 4.83 2.71
N GLY A 93 15.67 5.71 3.70
CA GLY A 93 15.42 5.37 5.11
C GLY A 93 14.05 5.83 5.58
N ASN A 94 13.70 7.06 5.25
CA ASN A 94 12.48 7.71 5.67
C ASN A 94 11.64 8.22 4.50
N VAL A 95 10.36 8.43 4.77
CA VAL A 95 9.45 9.24 3.95
C VAL A 95 9.19 10.53 4.72
N SER A 96 9.62 11.64 4.16
CA SER A 96 9.42 12.98 4.74
C SER A 96 8.37 13.75 3.95
N ILE A 97 7.50 14.45 4.65
CA ILE A 97 6.39 15.24 4.11
C ILE A 97 6.59 16.68 4.57
N ALA A 98 6.74 17.61 3.63
CA ALA A 98 6.80 19.04 3.91
C ALA A 98 5.65 19.77 3.23
N ASN A 99 4.82 20.44 4.02
CA ASN A 99 3.78 21.32 3.51
C ASN A 99 4.16 22.78 3.83
N PRO A 100 4.65 23.55 2.85
CA PRO A 100 5.08 24.92 3.08
C PRO A 100 3.92 25.87 3.41
N GLN A 101 2.70 25.58 2.94
CA GLN A 101 1.51 26.38 3.22
C GLN A 101 1.07 26.25 4.69
N LEU A 102 1.11 25.04 5.22
CA LEU A 102 0.78 24.72 6.61
C LEU A 102 1.99 24.84 7.54
N LYS A 103 3.20 25.05 7.00
CA LYS A 103 4.48 25.07 7.73
C LYS A 103 4.71 23.80 8.55
N THR A 104 4.24 22.64 8.03
CA THR A 104 4.42 21.33 8.68
C THR A 104 5.53 20.54 8.04
N PHE A 105 6.19 19.74 8.87
CA PHE A 105 7.18 18.73 8.45
C PHE A 105 7.01 17.48 9.29
N ASP A 106 6.77 16.35 8.63
CA ASP A 106 6.62 15.04 9.24
C ASP A 106 7.58 14.06 8.58
N SER A 107 8.02 13.03 9.32
CA SER A 107 8.93 12.01 8.79
C SER A 107 8.62 10.66 9.44
N TYR A 108 8.52 9.62 8.61
CA TYR A 108 8.18 8.26 9.00
C TYR A 108 9.20 7.29 8.40
N PRO A 109 9.53 6.17 9.06
CA PRO A 109 10.38 5.14 8.47
C PRO A 109 9.73 4.61 7.18
N LEU A 110 10.48 4.55 6.07
CA LEU A 110 9.99 4.00 4.79
C LEU A 110 9.47 2.58 4.96
N MET A 111 10.13 1.77 5.78
CA MET A 111 9.74 0.38 6.04
C MET A 111 8.39 0.24 6.74
N ALA A 112 7.91 1.28 7.42
CA ALA A 112 6.59 1.31 8.03
C ALA A 112 5.48 1.67 7.03
N THR A 113 5.81 1.89 5.76
CA THR A 113 4.86 2.27 4.71
C THR A 113 4.77 1.19 3.63
N PRO A 114 3.60 0.96 3.02
CA PRO A 114 3.47 0.03 1.89
C PRO A 114 4.32 0.39 0.67
N LEU A 115 4.79 1.64 0.55
CA LEU A 115 5.73 2.06 -0.50
C LEU A 115 7.08 1.32 -0.42
N SER A 116 7.46 0.77 0.74
CA SER A 116 8.66 -0.04 0.90
C SER A 116 8.68 -1.24 -0.05
N ILE A 117 7.51 -1.83 -0.36
CA ILE A 117 7.37 -2.94 -1.32
C ILE A 117 7.80 -2.50 -2.72
N PHE A 118 7.28 -1.36 -3.16
CA PHE A 118 7.55 -0.81 -4.50
C PHE A 118 8.97 -0.25 -4.65
N LEU A 119 9.52 0.35 -3.58
CA LEU A 119 10.84 0.96 -3.58
C LEU A 119 11.97 0.00 -3.17
N ALA A 120 11.68 -1.27 -2.88
CA ALA A 120 12.66 -2.26 -2.48
C ALA A 120 13.81 -2.40 -3.49
N ARG A 121 15.02 -2.73 -3.01
CA ARG A 121 16.18 -3.01 -3.86
C ARG A 121 15.92 -4.17 -4.82
N GLN A 122 15.35 -5.24 -4.30
CA GLN A 122 14.88 -6.39 -5.07
C GLN A 122 13.37 -6.47 -4.95
N ILE A 123 12.69 -6.43 -6.07
CA ILE A 123 11.25 -6.65 -6.12
C ILE A 123 11.02 -8.17 -6.07
N ARG A 124 10.89 -8.65 -4.86
CA ARG A 124 10.61 -10.06 -4.56
C ARG A 124 9.17 -10.13 -4.04
N LEU A 125 8.25 -10.36 -4.96
CA LEU A 125 6.82 -10.52 -4.63
C LEU A 125 6.50 -11.93 -4.10
N ASP A 126 7.53 -12.79 -3.99
CA ASP A 126 7.45 -14.18 -3.53
C ASP A 126 7.99 -14.38 -2.11
N LYS A 127 8.76 -13.42 -1.56
CA LYS A 127 9.45 -13.59 -0.28
C LYS A 127 9.25 -12.41 0.67
N GLY A 128 8.54 -12.66 1.76
CA GLY A 128 8.22 -11.63 2.75
C GLY A 128 7.10 -10.68 2.32
N ILE A 129 6.50 -10.91 1.16
CA ILE A 129 5.33 -10.22 0.63
C ILE A 129 4.22 -11.25 0.46
N VAL A 130 3.01 -10.85 0.80
CA VAL A 130 1.81 -11.67 0.58
C VAL A 130 1.00 -11.02 -0.53
N ILE A 131 0.91 -11.70 -1.68
CA ILE A 131 -0.01 -11.33 -2.74
C ILE A 131 -1.40 -11.79 -2.32
N SER A 132 -2.32 -10.85 -2.16
CA SER A 132 -3.69 -11.13 -1.74
C SER A 132 -4.66 -11.22 -2.91
N ASN A 133 -4.33 -10.58 -4.04
CA ASN A 133 -5.17 -10.60 -5.23
C ASN A 133 -4.37 -10.28 -6.50
N VAL A 134 -4.74 -10.92 -7.61
CA VAL A 134 -4.34 -10.55 -8.97
C VAL A 134 -5.62 -10.42 -9.79
N SER A 135 -5.90 -9.24 -10.33
CA SER A 135 -7.09 -8.96 -11.13
C SER A 135 -6.67 -8.53 -12.54
N ARG A 136 -7.47 -8.95 -13.54
CA ARG A 136 -7.28 -8.59 -14.94
C ARG A 136 -8.33 -7.60 -15.37
N THR A 137 -7.94 -6.67 -16.23
CA THR A 137 -8.82 -5.69 -16.88
C THR A 137 -8.63 -5.77 -18.39
N ALA A 138 -9.53 -5.15 -19.17
CA ALA A 138 -9.43 -5.15 -20.63
C ALA A 138 -8.11 -4.57 -21.18
N GLY A 139 -7.44 -3.70 -20.44
CA GLY A 139 -6.19 -3.03 -20.87
C GLY A 139 -4.98 -3.36 -20.00
N GLY A 140 -5.11 -4.30 -19.04
CA GLY A 140 -4.00 -4.57 -18.13
C GLY A 140 -4.36 -5.47 -16.96
N PHE A 141 -3.64 -5.30 -15.86
CA PHE A 141 -3.86 -6.08 -14.65
C PHE A 141 -3.43 -5.29 -13.40
N ALA A 142 -3.88 -5.76 -12.25
CA ALA A 142 -3.47 -5.21 -10.97
C ALA A 142 -3.08 -6.32 -9.99
N ILE A 143 -2.09 -6.02 -9.14
CA ILE A 143 -1.57 -6.92 -8.12
C ILE A 143 -1.71 -6.24 -6.77
N THR A 144 -2.44 -6.86 -5.85
CA THR A 144 -2.57 -6.39 -4.48
C THR A 144 -1.62 -7.16 -3.58
N ALA A 145 -0.79 -6.43 -2.87
CA ALA A 145 0.26 -6.96 -2.01
C ALA A 145 0.28 -6.28 -0.65
N ARG A 146 0.69 -7.02 0.38
CA ARG A 146 0.96 -6.51 1.72
C ARG A 146 2.26 -7.08 2.28
N ASP A 147 2.83 -6.39 3.24
CA ASP A 147 4.01 -6.90 3.94
C ASP A 147 3.64 -8.12 4.79
N GLY A 148 4.23 -9.26 4.48
CA GLY A 148 4.04 -10.50 5.21
C GLY A 148 4.73 -10.52 6.59
N ARG A 149 5.70 -9.63 6.81
CA ARG A 149 6.43 -9.48 8.09
C ARG A 149 5.74 -8.52 9.04
N LYS A 150 4.65 -7.87 8.61
CA LYS A 150 3.87 -6.89 9.38
C LYS A 150 4.68 -5.67 9.87
N GLN A 151 5.76 -5.32 9.16
CA GLN A 151 6.52 -4.09 9.41
C GLN A 151 5.81 -2.86 8.85
N ALA A 152 5.09 -3.04 7.73
CA ALA A 152 4.19 -2.05 7.17
C ALA A 152 2.74 -2.51 7.33
N GLU A 153 1.91 -1.64 7.87
CA GLU A 153 0.46 -1.86 7.94
C GLU A 153 -0.21 -1.43 6.62
N GLY A 154 -1.35 -2.06 6.31
CA GLY A 154 -2.09 -1.79 5.09
C GLY A 154 -1.62 -2.63 3.90
N GLN A 155 -2.00 -2.19 2.71
CA GLN A 155 -1.70 -2.88 1.45
C GLN A 155 -1.48 -1.91 0.31
N ILE A 156 -0.80 -2.39 -0.74
CA ILE A 156 -0.62 -1.66 -2.00
C ILE A 156 -1.19 -2.49 -3.15
N THR A 157 -1.94 -1.84 -4.03
CA THR A 157 -2.39 -2.42 -5.30
C THR A 157 -1.66 -1.72 -6.43
N LEU A 158 -0.77 -2.42 -7.13
CA LEU A 158 -0.03 -1.92 -8.27
C LEU A 158 -0.83 -2.22 -9.55
N SER A 159 -1.09 -1.22 -10.37
CA SER A 159 -1.84 -1.34 -11.63
C SER A 159 -0.89 -1.19 -12.82
N PHE A 160 -1.03 -2.07 -13.79
CA PHE A 160 -0.20 -2.11 -15.00
C PHE A 160 -1.08 -2.09 -16.24
N THR A 161 -0.60 -1.43 -17.31
CA THR A 161 -1.06 -1.68 -18.68
C THR A 161 -0.40 -2.96 -19.22
N ASP A 162 -0.98 -3.61 -20.22
CA ASP A 162 -0.44 -4.85 -20.79
C ASP A 162 0.00 -4.73 -22.24
N GLY A 163 -0.32 -3.65 -22.90
CA GLY A 163 0.12 -3.43 -24.28
C GLY A 163 0.49 -1.97 -24.58
N PRO A 164 1.70 -1.51 -24.31
CA PRO A 164 2.88 -2.13 -23.68
C PRO A 164 2.77 -2.27 -22.16
N LEU A 165 3.58 -3.18 -21.59
CA LEU A 165 3.65 -3.31 -20.13
C LEU A 165 4.24 -2.04 -19.51
N ALA A 166 3.46 -1.36 -18.70
CA ALA A 166 3.87 -0.16 -17.96
C ALA A 166 3.13 -0.04 -16.64
N LEU A 167 3.78 0.58 -15.64
CA LEU A 167 3.12 0.95 -14.40
C LEU A 167 2.15 2.09 -14.64
N ALA A 168 0.86 1.84 -14.53
CA ALA A 168 -0.21 2.83 -14.69
C ALA A 168 -0.49 3.62 -13.40
N GLY A 169 -0.11 3.05 -12.24
CA GLY A 169 -0.32 3.68 -10.95
C GLY A 169 -0.41 2.67 -9.82
N TRP A 170 -0.85 3.15 -8.66
CA TRP A 170 -1.10 2.30 -7.51
C TRP A 170 -2.16 2.88 -6.57
N THR A 171 -2.70 2.03 -5.73
CA THR A 171 -3.56 2.43 -4.60
C THR A 171 -2.93 1.91 -3.32
N VAL A 172 -2.77 2.78 -2.34
CA VAL A 172 -2.40 2.40 -0.97
C VAL A 172 -3.65 2.43 -0.13
N ALA A 173 -3.92 1.36 0.61
CA ALA A 173 -4.92 1.33 1.66
C ALA A 173 -4.19 1.15 3.00
N ASP A 174 -4.46 2.04 3.97
CA ASP A 174 -3.89 1.97 5.31
C ASP A 174 -4.63 0.95 6.19
N ALA A 175 -4.20 0.84 7.44
CA ALA A 175 -4.81 -0.07 8.43
C ALA A 175 -6.26 0.31 8.78
N GLN A 176 -6.67 1.55 8.57
CA GLN A 176 -8.02 2.08 8.81
C GLN A 176 -8.92 1.96 7.57
N GLY A 177 -8.39 1.41 6.45
CA GLY A 177 -9.11 1.28 5.19
C GLY A 177 -9.21 2.57 4.38
N GLN A 178 -8.53 3.65 4.79
CA GLN A 178 -8.43 4.85 3.98
C GLN A 178 -7.58 4.56 2.75
N SER A 179 -8.07 4.92 1.58
CA SER A 179 -7.35 4.64 0.34
C SER A 179 -6.88 5.92 -0.34
N THR A 180 -5.66 5.85 -0.87
CA THR A 180 -5.08 6.90 -1.72
C THR A 180 -4.67 6.26 -3.03
N ARG A 181 -5.24 6.74 -4.13
CA ARG A 181 -4.93 6.28 -5.49
C ARG A 181 -3.99 7.25 -6.16
N ILE A 182 -2.94 6.72 -6.76
CA ILE A 182 -2.02 7.44 -7.65
C ILE A 182 -2.20 6.88 -9.06
N GLN A 183 -2.53 7.73 -10.01
CA GLN A 183 -2.49 7.44 -11.44
C GLN A 183 -1.28 8.13 -12.04
N ILE A 184 -0.57 7.44 -12.93
CA ILE A 184 0.65 7.95 -13.56
C ILE A 184 0.38 8.17 -15.04
N SER A 185 0.87 9.28 -15.55
CA SER A 185 0.89 9.58 -16.97
C SER A 185 2.31 9.95 -17.43
N GLY A 186 2.71 9.48 -18.61
CA GLY A 186 4.00 9.80 -19.19
C GLY A 186 5.18 9.37 -18.31
N LEU A 187 5.12 8.17 -17.70
CA LEU A 187 6.27 7.64 -16.94
C LEU A 187 7.38 7.26 -17.92
N GLU A 188 8.41 8.09 -17.95
CA GLU A 188 9.58 7.91 -18.80
C GLU A 188 10.77 7.42 -17.98
N ARG A 189 11.55 6.50 -18.54
CA ARG A 189 12.85 6.15 -17.98
C ARG A 189 13.76 7.39 -18.00
N ALA A 190 14.46 7.63 -16.90
CA ALA A 190 15.41 8.70 -16.75
C ALA A 190 16.79 8.15 -16.41
N SER A 191 17.80 8.97 -16.55
CA SER A 191 19.17 8.69 -16.11
C SER A 191 19.77 9.95 -15.50
N GLY A 192 20.63 9.78 -14.47
CA GLY A 192 21.33 10.88 -13.85
C GLY A 192 20.46 11.82 -13.02
N LEU A 193 19.33 11.36 -12.49
CA LEU A 193 18.55 12.17 -11.57
C LEU A 193 19.41 12.59 -10.37
N SER A 194 19.46 13.92 -10.13
CA SER A 194 20.27 14.48 -9.05
C SER A 194 19.90 13.89 -7.70
N PRO A 195 20.87 13.43 -6.90
CA PRO A 195 20.61 12.98 -5.52
C PRO A 195 19.92 14.04 -4.66
N ALA A 196 20.12 15.32 -4.95
CA ALA A 196 19.51 16.45 -4.24
C ALA A 196 17.97 16.45 -4.33
N LEU A 197 17.37 15.87 -5.39
CA LEU A 197 15.93 15.71 -5.51
C LEU A 197 15.33 14.88 -4.37
N PHE A 198 16.12 13.98 -3.79
CA PHE A 198 15.70 13.03 -2.78
C PHE A 198 16.17 13.39 -1.38
N VAL A 199 16.50 14.66 -1.17
CA VAL A 199 16.84 15.22 0.14
C VAL A 199 15.79 16.26 0.50
N LEU A 200 15.12 16.04 1.63
CA LEU A 200 14.16 16.97 2.20
C LEU A 200 14.57 17.25 3.65
N LYS A 201 14.97 18.51 3.91
CA LYS A 201 15.42 18.93 5.24
C LYS A 201 14.24 19.54 5.99
N ASP A 202 14.15 19.26 7.30
CA ASP A 202 13.22 19.94 8.19
C ASP A 202 13.60 21.44 8.22
N PRO A 203 12.71 22.34 7.78
CA PRO A 203 12.98 23.78 7.77
C PRO A 203 12.89 24.40 9.16
N ARG A 204 12.38 23.68 10.16
CA ARG A 204 12.24 24.19 11.53
C ARG A 204 13.61 24.30 12.20
N PRO A 205 13.87 25.38 12.94
CA PRO A 205 15.13 25.51 13.67
C PRO A 205 15.28 24.34 14.65
N LYS A 206 16.42 23.66 14.62
CA LYS A 206 16.77 22.70 15.66
C LYS A 206 16.87 23.48 16.96
N ASN A 207 15.93 23.25 17.88
CA ASN A 207 15.97 23.87 19.20
C ASN A 207 17.19 23.34 19.98
N PRO A 208 18.25 24.16 20.24
CA PRO A 208 19.47 23.67 20.88
C PRO A 208 19.34 23.43 22.39
N GLY A 209 18.11 23.44 22.93
CA GLY A 209 17.91 23.50 24.36
C GLY A 209 16.85 22.56 24.95
N ARG A 210 17.02 21.24 24.80
CA ARG A 210 16.52 20.30 25.82
C ARG A 210 17.67 19.38 26.21
N PRO A 211 18.21 19.53 27.44
CA PRO A 211 19.08 18.49 28.02
C PRO A 211 18.29 17.17 28.06
N ARG A 212 18.92 16.08 27.64
CA ARG A 212 18.38 14.75 27.90
C ARG A 212 18.41 14.55 29.41
N MET A 213 17.26 14.48 30.03
CA MET A 213 17.11 13.90 31.35
C MET A 213 17.07 12.38 31.22
#